data_ede4e74b12783b2754d8a47a8f226658
#
_entry.id   ede4e74b12783b2754d8a47a8f226658
#
_cell.length_a   1.000
_cell.length_b   1.000
_cell.length_c   1.000
_cell.angle_alpha   90.00
_cell.angle_beta   90.00
_cell.angle_gamma   90.00
#
_symmetry.space_group_name_H-M   'P 1'
#
loop_
_entity.id
_entity.type
_entity.pdbx_description
1 polymer ?
#
loop_
_entity_poly.entity_id
_entity_poly.type
_entity_poly.pdbx_seq_one_letter_code
_entity_poly.pdbx_strand_id
1 'polypeptide(L)'
;VLDEFHERSLEIDLALGMLQRIRTSLRPELRLLVMSATLSPEPIAEFLGDAHTMISQGRSYPVEVHYAEQVSREPVEQKIVRTLPKVLEETPGHILVF
;
A
#
# COMPACT_ATOMS: atom_id res chain seq x y z
N VAL A 1 -16.76 6.08 -2.43
CA VAL A 1 -15.49 5.84 -1.74
C VAL A 1 -14.71 4.81 -2.53
N LEU A 2 -13.44 5.09 -2.82
CA LEU A 2 -12.46 4.14 -3.36
C LEU A 2 -11.41 3.91 -2.29
N ASP A 3 -11.37 2.69 -1.76
CA ASP A 3 -10.44 2.28 -0.72
C ASP A 3 -9.29 1.47 -1.29
N GLU A 4 -8.19 1.36 -0.54
CA GLU A 4 -6.97 0.62 -0.93
C GLU A 4 -6.41 1.04 -2.30
N PHE A 5 -6.51 2.33 -2.62
CA PHE A 5 -6.13 2.84 -3.94
C PHE A 5 -4.65 2.59 -4.31
N HIS A 6 -3.81 2.34 -3.32
CA HIS A 6 -2.38 1.99 -3.53
C HIS A 6 -2.17 0.63 -4.22
N GLU A 7 -3.15 -0.25 -4.22
CA GLU A 7 -3.07 -1.52 -4.95
C GLU A 7 -3.09 -1.34 -6.47
N ARG A 8 -3.57 -0.20 -6.96
CA ARG A 8 -3.54 0.20 -8.37
C ARG A 8 -4.09 -0.87 -9.31
N SER A 9 -5.20 -1.51 -8.92
CA SER A 9 -5.88 -2.43 -9.83
C SER A 9 -6.50 -1.69 -11.02
N LEU A 10 -6.58 -2.38 -12.17
CA LEU A 10 -7.20 -1.81 -13.37
C LEU A 10 -8.64 -1.35 -13.12
N GLU A 11 -9.38 -2.12 -12.33
CA GLU A 11 -10.77 -1.83 -11.98
C GLU A 11 -10.90 -0.54 -11.18
N ILE A 12 -10.02 -0.33 -10.20
CA ILE A 12 -10.07 0.86 -9.33
C ILE A 12 -9.62 2.11 -10.09
N ASP A 13 -8.62 2.01 -10.95
CA ASP A 13 -8.16 3.10 -11.80
C ASP A 13 -9.24 3.48 -12.84
N LEU A 14 -9.88 2.49 -13.46
CA LEU A 14 -10.99 2.71 -14.38
C LEU A 14 -12.19 3.35 -13.67
N ALA A 15 -12.54 2.84 -12.48
CA ALA A 15 -13.63 3.39 -11.68
C ALA A 15 -13.38 4.87 -11.33
N LEU A 16 -12.16 5.23 -10.91
CA LEU A 16 -11.81 6.62 -10.63
C LEU A 16 -12.00 7.52 -11.88
N GLY A 17 -11.49 7.09 -13.03
CA GLY A 17 -11.62 7.82 -14.28
C GLY A 17 -13.08 8.01 -14.70
N MET A 18 -13.89 6.97 -14.61
CA MET A 18 -15.32 7.02 -14.92
C MET A 18 -16.11 7.93 -13.96
N LEU A 19 -15.85 7.81 -12.66
CA LEU A 19 -16.49 8.63 -11.63
C LEU A 19 -16.12 10.10 -11.78
N GLN A 20 -14.87 10.41 -12.09
CA GLN A 20 -14.44 11.78 -12.38
C GLN A 20 -15.17 12.34 -13.61
N ARG A 21 -15.30 11.56 -14.67
CA ARG A 21 -16.06 11.96 -15.86
C ARG A 21 -17.54 12.17 -15.57
N ILE A 22 -18.17 11.30 -14.79
CA ILE A 22 -19.56 11.45 -14.37
C ILE A 22 -19.72 12.74 -13.55
N ARG A 23 -18.82 12.98 -12.60
CA ARG A 23 -18.83 14.19 -11.78
C ARG A 23 -18.74 15.46 -12.61
N THR A 24 -17.85 15.51 -13.58
CA THR A 24 -17.64 16.71 -14.40
C THR A 24 -18.73 16.95 -15.43
N SER A 25 -19.41 15.90 -15.91
CA SER A 25 -20.35 16.01 -17.05
C SER A 25 -21.81 15.85 -16.66
N LEU A 26 -22.12 15.07 -15.62
CA LEU A 26 -23.50 14.67 -15.32
C LEU A 26 -23.92 14.97 -13.87
N ARG A 27 -23.02 14.81 -12.92
CA ARG A 27 -23.30 14.85 -11.47
C ARG A 27 -22.28 15.73 -10.73
N PRO A 28 -22.33 17.07 -10.88
CA PRO A 28 -21.37 17.97 -10.22
C PRO A 28 -21.38 17.87 -8.69
N GLU A 29 -22.51 17.46 -8.11
CA GLU A 29 -22.67 17.25 -6.68
C GLU A 29 -22.02 15.95 -6.15
N LEU A 30 -21.55 15.06 -7.04
CA LEU A 30 -20.95 13.81 -6.66
C LEU A 30 -19.64 14.06 -5.90
N ARG A 31 -19.57 13.55 -4.68
CA ARG A 31 -18.38 13.62 -3.85
C ARG A 31 -17.59 12.33 -3.98
N LEU A 32 -16.28 12.46 -4.23
CA LEU A 32 -15.36 11.35 -4.32
C LEU A 32 -14.42 11.36 -3.12
N LEU A 33 -14.22 10.22 -2.50
CA LEU A 33 -13.22 10.00 -1.47
C LEU A 33 -12.32 8.85 -1.93
N VAL A 34 -11.03 9.13 -2.01
CA VAL A 34 -9.99 8.14 -2.31
C VAL A 34 -9.15 7.93 -1.07
N MET A 35 -8.99 6.68 -0.64
CA MET A 35 -8.20 6.32 0.53
C MET A 35 -7.04 5.42 0.11
N SER A 36 -5.86 5.70 0.67
CA SER A 36 -4.63 5.01 0.33
C SER A 36 -3.68 5.02 1.52
N ALA A 37 -2.95 3.93 1.73
CA ALA A 37 -1.99 3.83 2.83
C ALA A 37 -0.60 4.37 2.47
N THR A 38 -0.15 4.27 1.22
CA THR A 38 1.26 4.42 0.87
C THR A 38 1.55 5.31 -0.35
N LEU A 39 0.54 5.82 -1.05
CA LEU A 39 0.75 6.67 -2.22
C LEU A 39 0.96 8.14 -1.83
N SER A 40 1.81 8.83 -2.59
CA SER A 40 1.84 10.28 -2.61
C SER A 40 0.48 10.80 -3.08
N PRO A 41 -0.21 11.66 -2.32
CA PRO A 41 -1.57 12.08 -2.64
C PRO A 41 -1.64 13.09 -3.79
N GLU A 42 -0.53 13.78 -4.09
CA GLU A 42 -0.51 14.93 -4.99
C GLU A 42 -1.04 14.62 -6.39
N PRO A 43 -0.61 13.54 -7.09
CA PRO A 43 -1.11 13.25 -8.44
C PRO A 43 -2.60 12.93 -8.46
N ILE A 44 -3.12 12.32 -7.41
CA ILE A 44 -4.55 12.01 -7.31
C ILE A 44 -5.36 13.26 -6.99
N ALA A 45 -4.85 14.11 -6.10
CA ALA A 45 -5.48 15.38 -5.77
C ALA A 45 -5.59 16.28 -7.02
N GLU A 46 -4.52 16.41 -7.79
CA GLU A 46 -4.48 17.15 -9.05
C GLU A 46 -5.49 16.59 -10.07
N PHE A 47 -5.49 15.26 -10.27
CA PHE A 47 -6.44 14.60 -11.17
C PHE A 47 -7.91 14.86 -10.78
N LEU A 48 -8.19 14.97 -9.49
CA LEU A 48 -9.51 15.27 -8.94
C LEU A 48 -9.85 16.76 -8.92
N GLY A 49 -8.99 17.63 -9.48
CA GLY A 49 -9.19 19.08 -9.52
C GLY A 49 -8.83 19.76 -8.20
N ASP A 50 -7.58 19.56 -7.77
CA ASP A 50 -7.02 20.08 -6.52
C ASP A 50 -7.81 19.65 -5.28
N ALA A 51 -8.14 18.37 -5.22
CA ALA A 51 -8.89 17.81 -4.11
C ALA A 51 -8.15 18.00 -2.77
N HIS A 52 -8.91 18.28 -1.73
CA HIS A 52 -8.37 18.42 -0.39
C HIS A 52 -7.77 17.10 0.11
N THR A 53 -6.53 17.14 0.59
CA THR A 53 -5.82 15.98 1.13
C THR A 53 -5.81 16.00 2.65
N MET A 54 -6.15 14.88 3.26
CA MET A 54 -6.04 14.66 4.69
C MET A 54 -5.07 13.51 4.95
N ILE A 55 -4.09 13.75 5.79
CA ILE A 55 -3.09 12.75 6.16
C ILE A 55 -3.26 12.44 7.65
N SER A 56 -3.52 11.16 7.95
CA SER A 56 -3.50 10.66 9.31
C SER A 56 -2.11 10.07 9.61
N GLN A 57 -1.44 10.66 10.58
CA GLN A 57 -0.19 10.09 11.08
C GLN A 57 -0.53 8.95 12.05
N GLY A 58 -0.39 7.72 11.57
CA GLY A 58 -0.47 6.52 12.41
C GLY A 58 0.71 6.40 13.36
N ARG A 59 0.65 5.45 14.29
CA ARG A 59 1.81 5.07 15.10
C ARG A 59 2.75 4.25 14.22
N SER A 60 3.99 4.71 14.08
CA SER A 60 5.08 3.92 13.53
C SER A 60 5.84 3.27 14.68
N TYR A 61 6.18 2.02 14.51
CA TYR A 61 7.07 1.30 15.42
C TYR A 61 8.46 1.24 14.78
N PRO A 62 9.54 1.25 15.57
CA PRO A 62 10.88 1.05 15.03
C PRO A 62 10.96 -0.30 14.32
N VAL A 63 11.54 -0.30 13.14
CA VAL A 63 11.77 -1.51 12.33
C VAL A 63 13.27 -1.70 12.20
N GLU A 64 13.76 -2.82 12.69
CA GLU A 64 15.14 -3.24 12.48
C GLU A 64 15.20 -4.14 11.25
N VAL A 65 16.05 -3.78 10.29
CA VAL A 65 16.21 -4.55 9.06
C VAL A 65 17.50 -5.34 9.11
N HIS A 66 17.39 -6.65 9.03
CA HIS A 66 18.53 -7.57 9.00
C HIS A 66 18.59 -8.27 7.65
N TYR A 67 19.79 -8.35 7.08
CA TYR A 67 20.04 -9.07 5.84
C TYR A 67 20.81 -10.35 6.11
N ALA A 68 20.56 -11.38 5.31
CA ALA A 68 21.38 -12.58 5.36
C ALA A 68 22.83 -12.25 4.97
N GLU A 69 23.79 -12.74 5.73
CA GLU A 69 25.22 -12.48 5.52
C GLU A 69 25.77 -13.01 4.20
N GLN A 70 25.11 -14.00 3.61
CA GLN A 70 25.55 -14.65 2.37
C GLN A 70 24.47 -14.61 1.30
N VAL A 71 24.84 -14.14 0.12
CA VAL A 71 24.02 -14.31 -1.09
C VAL A 71 24.13 -15.76 -1.55
N SER A 72 23.10 -16.53 -1.23
CA SER A 72 23.00 -17.93 -1.66
C SER A 72 22.17 -18.02 -2.95
N ARG A 73 22.55 -18.95 -3.85
CA ARG A 73 21.77 -19.32 -5.04
C ARG A 73 20.68 -20.37 -4.75
N GLU A 74 20.51 -20.74 -3.51
CA GLU A 74 19.46 -21.68 -3.10
C GLU A 74 18.05 -21.11 -3.41
N PRO A 75 17.07 -21.99 -3.67
CA PRO A 75 15.66 -21.61 -3.75
C PRO A 75 15.19 -20.87 -2.49
N VAL A 76 14.25 -19.95 -2.67
CA VAL A 76 13.76 -19.08 -1.58
C VAL A 76 13.20 -19.90 -0.43
N GLU A 77 12.51 -20.98 -0.73
CA GLU A 77 11.91 -21.88 0.26
C GLU A 77 12.95 -22.49 1.18
N GLN A 78 14.10 -22.90 0.65
CA GLN A 78 15.20 -23.47 1.44
C GLN A 78 15.86 -22.40 2.33
N LYS A 79 15.97 -21.18 1.83
CA LYS A 79 16.48 -20.04 2.64
C LYS A 79 15.56 -19.78 3.81
N ILE A 80 14.24 -19.78 3.60
CA ILE A 80 13.24 -19.57 4.64
C ILE A 80 13.36 -20.68 5.68
N VAL A 81 13.35 -21.95 5.28
CA VAL A 81 13.44 -23.10 6.20
C VAL A 81 14.71 -23.05 7.05
N ARG A 82 15.81 -22.59 6.47
CA ARG A 82 17.09 -22.46 7.21
C ARG A 82 17.09 -21.27 8.20
N THR A 83 16.47 -20.17 7.83
CA THR A 83 16.50 -18.92 8.60
C THR A 83 15.44 -18.90 9.71
N LEU A 84 14.28 -19.49 9.45
CA LEU A 84 13.13 -19.43 10.33
C LEU A 84 13.38 -19.93 11.77
N PRO A 85 14.10 -21.04 12.02
CA PRO A 85 14.38 -21.49 13.38
C PRO A 85 15.11 -20.44 14.21
N LYS A 86 16.11 -19.78 13.62
CA LYS A 86 16.87 -18.71 14.30
C LYS A 86 15.96 -17.52 14.65
N VAL A 87 15.12 -17.09 13.70
CA VAL A 87 14.18 -15.99 13.93
C VAL A 87 13.16 -16.34 15.01
N LEU A 88 12.71 -17.60 15.07
CA LEU A 88 11.79 -18.08 16.12
C LEU A 88 12.41 -18.06 17.53
N GLU A 89 13.70 -18.33 17.63
CA GLU A 89 14.43 -18.26 18.92
C GLU A 89 14.64 -16.82 19.39
N GLU A 90 14.89 -15.91 18.45
CA GLU A 90 15.23 -14.50 18.74
C GLU A 90 13.99 -13.60 18.88
N THR A 91 12.83 -14.02 18.36
CA THR A 91 11.62 -13.18 18.25
C THR A 91 10.48 -13.74 19.08
N PRO A 92 10.04 -13.06 20.15
CA PRO A 92 8.95 -13.54 21.01
C PRO A 92 7.55 -13.30 20.42
N GLY A 93 7.43 -12.69 19.25
CA GLY A 93 6.18 -12.26 18.64
C GLY A 93 5.71 -13.15 17.48
N HIS A 94 4.80 -12.60 16.68
CA HIS A 94 4.31 -13.25 15.47
C HIS A 94 5.30 -13.05 14.32
N ILE A 95 5.41 -14.05 13.45
CA ILE A 95 6.26 -14.02 12.25
C ILE A 95 5.38 -14.10 11.03
N LEU A 96 5.58 -13.18 10.09
CA LEU A 96 4.98 -13.21 8.76
C LEU A 96 6.07 -13.48 7.74
N VAL A 97 5.79 -14.38 6.82
CA VAL A 97 6.68 -14.72 5.69
C VAL A 97 5.95 -14.39 4.40
N PHE A 98 6.60 -13.61 3.52
CA PHE A 98 6.04 -13.19 2.23
C PHE A 98 6.77 -13.83 1.06
#